data_ef72424d35209343546bfb8c84237905
#
_entry.id   ef72424d35209343546bfb8c84237905
#
_cell.length_a   1.000
_cell.length_b   1.000
_cell.length_c   1.000
_cell.angle_alpha   90.00
_cell.angle_beta   90.00
_cell.angle_gamma   90.00
#
_symmetry.space_group_name_H-M   'P 1'
#
loop_
_entity.id
_entity.type
_entity.pdbx_description
1 polymer ?
#
loop_
_entity_poly.entity_id
_entity_poly.type
_entity_poly.pdbx_seq_one_letter_code
_entity_poly.pdbx_strand_id
1 'polypeptide(L)'
;TIIPWLKDRVNMVLFSQTIRTTGIPESKLIEVISSPIKSDHDCEIGYYPSIFGVDIRISSKRKENIQSLQNQITALLGKTVFALGDDSIEEIVVKKALENEISLSIAESCTGGLIGHRITQISGSSKIFKGGVVVYSNSSKVNLLGVGENCINEYGAVSEETAKEMAERVRVMFSSELGLSITGIAGPSGGSKEKPVGLTYIGLSTKQQTKVQKFQFGSIRSSNKLRASQAALNWMRLEVSNV
;
A
#
# COMPACT_ATOMS: atom_id res chain seq x y z
N THR A 1 -2.52 13.37 -32.87
CA THR A 1 -2.66 13.26 -34.34
C THR A 1 -2.07 11.99 -34.94
N ILE A 2 -1.18 11.27 -34.25
CA ILE A 2 -0.62 9.99 -34.71
C ILE A 2 -1.64 8.84 -34.55
N ILE A 3 -2.37 8.81 -33.43
CA ILE A 3 -3.32 7.74 -33.10
C ILE A 3 -4.44 7.59 -34.13
N PRO A 4 -5.14 8.65 -34.59
CA PRO A 4 -6.14 8.52 -35.65
C PRO A 4 -5.54 7.99 -36.95
N TRP A 5 -4.36 8.49 -37.34
CA TRP A 5 -3.67 8.06 -38.56
C TRP A 5 -3.26 6.56 -38.52
N LEU A 6 -2.88 6.04 -37.34
CA LEU A 6 -2.59 4.62 -37.14
C LEU A 6 -3.87 3.77 -37.18
N LYS A 7 -4.99 4.24 -36.59
CA LYS A 7 -6.26 3.51 -36.58
C LYS A 7 -6.77 3.18 -37.98
N ASP A 8 -6.57 4.08 -38.94
CA ASP A 8 -6.99 3.88 -40.30
C ASP A 8 -6.11 2.88 -41.11
N ARG A 9 -4.96 2.47 -40.55
CA ARG A 9 -3.96 1.62 -41.23
C ARG A 9 -3.69 0.31 -40.53
N VAL A 10 -4.18 0.13 -39.31
CA VAL A 10 -4.02 -1.11 -38.53
C VAL A 10 -5.33 -1.89 -38.64
N ASN A 11 -5.33 -2.97 -39.37
CA ASN A 11 -6.47 -3.88 -39.49
C ASN A 11 -6.70 -4.76 -38.27
N MET A 12 -6.01 -4.48 -37.13
CA MET A 12 -6.03 -5.33 -35.96
C MET A 12 -6.17 -4.49 -34.69
N VAL A 13 -7.27 -4.69 -33.96
CA VAL A 13 -7.46 -4.10 -32.63
C VAL A 13 -6.89 -5.08 -31.59
N LEU A 14 -5.92 -4.61 -30.81
CA LEU A 14 -5.42 -5.33 -29.64
C LEU A 14 -6.07 -4.70 -28.39
N PHE A 15 -6.83 -5.49 -27.68
CA PHE A 15 -7.34 -5.11 -26.35
C PHE A 15 -6.30 -5.42 -25.29
N SER A 16 -6.26 -4.64 -24.23
CA SER A 16 -5.41 -4.92 -23.09
C SER A 16 -6.08 -4.52 -21.78
N GLN A 17 -5.78 -5.25 -20.72
CA GLN A 17 -6.22 -4.97 -19.36
C GLN A 17 -5.06 -5.17 -18.40
N THR A 18 -4.96 -4.28 -17.41
CA THR A 18 -3.94 -4.37 -16.37
C THR A 18 -4.57 -4.85 -15.07
N ILE A 19 -3.92 -5.82 -14.41
CA ILE A 19 -4.21 -6.25 -13.04
C ILE A 19 -3.08 -5.74 -12.18
N ARG A 20 -3.39 -4.87 -11.21
CA ARG A 20 -2.39 -4.28 -10.33
C ARG A 20 -2.30 -5.05 -9.03
N THR A 21 -1.08 -5.47 -8.67
CA THR A 21 -0.84 -6.26 -7.46
C THR A 21 0.18 -5.62 -6.54
N THR A 22 0.08 -5.92 -5.24
CA THR A 22 1.04 -5.47 -4.24
C THR A 22 1.18 -6.51 -3.12
N GLY A 23 2.30 -6.48 -2.39
CA GLY A 23 2.56 -7.38 -1.26
C GLY A 23 2.94 -8.80 -1.64
N ILE A 24 3.21 -9.08 -2.93
CA ILE A 24 3.68 -10.37 -3.42
C ILE A 24 4.93 -10.18 -4.28
N PRO A 25 6.02 -10.96 -4.06
CA PRO A 25 7.18 -10.96 -4.95
C PRO A 25 6.83 -11.51 -6.34
N GLU A 26 7.49 -10.99 -7.39
CA GLU A 26 7.26 -11.42 -8.78
C GLU A 26 7.40 -12.92 -8.97
N SER A 27 8.46 -13.53 -8.43
CA SER A 27 8.69 -14.99 -8.53
C SER A 27 7.53 -15.81 -7.96
N LYS A 28 7.00 -15.38 -6.79
CA LYS A 28 5.86 -16.05 -6.17
C LYS A 28 4.56 -15.81 -6.93
N LEU A 29 4.37 -14.61 -7.47
CA LEU A 29 3.23 -14.28 -8.30
C LEU A 29 3.20 -15.16 -9.55
N ILE A 30 4.33 -15.28 -10.27
CA ILE A 30 4.45 -16.14 -11.45
C ILE A 30 4.18 -17.61 -11.09
N GLU A 31 4.74 -18.11 -9.98
CA GLU A 31 4.49 -19.48 -9.50
C GLU A 31 3.00 -19.74 -9.28
N VAL A 32 2.29 -18.81 -8.63
CA VAL A 32 0.87 -18.94 -8.31
C VAL A 32 0.01 -18.99 -9.58
N ILE A 33 0.31 -18.19 -10.59
CA ILE A 33 -0.53 -18.08 -11.79
C ILE A 33 -0.14 -19.03 -12.92
N SER A 34 1.14 -19.41 -13.06
CA SER A 34 1.62 -20.21 -14.20
C SER A 34 1.12 -21.65 -14.21
N SER A 35 0.95 -22.28 -13.01
CA SER A 35 0.52 -23.68 -12.92
C SER A 35 -0.96 -23.90 -13.25
N PRO A 36 -1.92 -23.06 -12.75
CA PRO A 36 -3.33 -23.22 -13.05
C PRO A 36 -3.77 -22.63 -14.38
N ILE A 37 -3.03 -21.63 -14.91
CA ILE A 37 -3.34 -21.01 -16.19
C ILE A 37 -2.69 -21.85 -17.30
N LYS A 38 -3.54 -22.66 -17.97
CA LYS A 38 -3.10 -23.41 -19.13
C LYS A 38 -2.64 -22.46 -20.23
N SER A 39 -1.59 -22.83 -20.95
CA SER A 39 -1.03 -22.07 -22.09
C SER A 39 -1.95 -21.92 -23.30
N ASP A 40 -3.14 -22.53 -23.28
CA ASP A 40 -4.11 -22.53 -24.38
C ASP A 40 -5.14 -21.38 -24.24
N HIS A 41 -4.61 -20.19 -24.06
CA HIS A 41 -5.40 -18.96 -24.17
C HIS A 41 -4.79 -18.06 -25.24
N ASP A 42 -5.60 -17.52 -26.12
CA ASP A 42 -5.20 -16.50 -27.14
C ASP A 42 -4.86 -15.15 -26.47
N CYS A 43 -4.12 -15.18 -25.36
CA CYS A 43 -3.71 -14.00 -24.61
C CYS A 43 -2.20 -13.99 -24.39
N GLU A 44 -1.61 -12.82 -24.53
CA GLU A 44 -0.25 -12.52 -24.08
C GLU A 44 -0.28 -11.95 -22.67
N ILE A 45 0.61 -12.42 -21.80
CA ILE A 45 0.76 -11.95 -20.41
C ILE A 45 2.12 -11.30 -20.27
N GLY A 46 2.13 -10.03 -19.87
CA GLY A 46 3.35 -9.28 -19.50
C GLY A 46 3.38 -8.99 -18.02
N TYR A 47 4.58 -9.08 -17.40
CA TYR A 47 4.82 -8.75 -15.99
C TYR A 47 5.66 -7.48 -15.92
N TYR A 48 5.23 -6.52 -15.11
CA TYR A 48 5.87 -5.21 -14.96
C TYR A 48 6.16 -4.94 -13.49
N PRO A 49 7.31 -5.45 -12.99
CA PRO A 49 7.69 -5.23 -11.60
C PRO A 49 8.06 -3.76 -11.35
N SER A 50 7.67 -3.28 -10.19
CA SER A 50 7.98 -1.94 -9.69
C SER A 50 8.26 -1.99 -8.19
N ILE A 51 8.62 -0.83 -7.62
CA ILE A 51 8.80 -0.72 -6.17
C ILE A 51 7.48 -0.88 -5.40
N PHE A 52 6.34 -0.72 -6.05
CA PHE A 52 5.01 -0.78 -5.45
C PHE A 52 4.35 -2.16 -5.58
N GLY A 53 4.85 -3.00 -6.48
CA GLY A 53 4.29 -4.33 -6.75
C GLY A 53 4.57 -4.78 -8.17
N VAL A 54 3.76 -5.70 -8.66
CA VAL A 54 3.86 -6.24 -10.02
C VAL A 54 2.55 -6.00 -10.75
N ASP A 55 2.58 -5.24 -11.82
CA ASP A 55 1.43 -5.11 -12.70
C ASP A 55 1.45 -6.23 -13.74
N ILE A 56 0.30 -6.91 -13.94
CA ILE A 56 0.12 -7.98 -14.92
C ILE A 56 -0.72 -7.40 -16.06
N ARG A 57 -0.16 -7.36 -17.25
CA ARG A 57 -0.89 -6.91 -18.44
C ARG A 57 -1.30 -8.10 -19.28
N ILE A 58 -2.59 -8.22 -19.55
CA ILE A 58 -3.17 -9.22 -20.42
C ILE A 58 -3.53 -8.52 -21.72
N SER A 59 -3.11 -9.07 -22.85
CA SER A 59 -3.43 -8.54 -24.17
C SER A 59 -3.98 -9.65 -25.08
N SER A 60 -5.01 -9.35 -25.87
CA SER A 60 -5.61 -10.29 -26.83
C SER A 60 -6.35 -9.54 -27.96
N LYS A 61 -6.57 -10.21 -29.05
CA LYS A 61 -7.46 -9.75 -30.16
C LYS A 61 -8.94 -9.87 -29.77
N ARG A 62 -9.27 -10.66 -28.75
CA ARG A 62 -10.64 -10.92 -28.27
C ARG A 62 -10.80 -10.45 -26.85
N LYS A 63 -11.76 -9.58 -26.61
CA LYS A 63 -12.02 -8.99 -25.29
C LYS A 63 -12.50 -10.05 -24.30
N GLU A 64 -13.24 -11.03 -24.76
CA GLU A 64 -13.79 -12.13 -23.95
C GLU A 64 -12.68 -12.98 -23.31
N ASN A 65 -11.59 -13.23 -24.07
CA ASN A 65 -10.45 -13.99 -23.59
C ASN A 65 -9.73 -13.26 -22.46
N ILE A 66 -9.59 -11.92 -22.58
CA ILE A 66 -9.01 -11.09 -21.52
C ILE A 66 -9.85 -11.19 -20.25
N GLN A 67 -11.17 -11.04 -20.36
CA GLN A 67 -12.06 -11.08 -19.20
C GLN A 67 -12.01 -12.43 -18.49
N SER A 68 -12.01 -13.53 -19.24
CA SER A 68 -11.91 -14.88 -18.69
C SER A 68 -10.60 -15.07 -17.92
N LEU A 69 -9.48 -14.71 -18.55
CA LEU A 69 -8.15 -14.87 -17.94
C LEU A 69 -7.96 -13.92 -16.73
N GLN A 70 -8.44 -12.68 -16.82
CA GLN A 70 -8.43 -11.73 -15.72
C GLN A 70 -9.17 -12.29 -14.49
N ASN A 71 -10.35 -12.86 -14.69
CA ASN A 71 -11.13 -13.43 -13.59
C ASN A 71 -10.38 -14.60 -12.91
N GLN A 72 -9.73 -15.47 -13.70
CA GLN A 72 -8.93 -16.57 -13.18
C GLN A 72 -7.73 -16.03 -12.36
N ILE A 73 -6.96 -15.11 -12.93
CA ILE A 73 -5.79 -14.50 -12.23
C ILE A 73 -6.24 -13.81 -10.94
N THR A 74 -7.31 -13.03 -11.00
CA THR A 74 -7.83 -12.31 -9.82
C THR A 74 -8.26 -13.27 -8.72
N ALA A 75 -8.93 -14.36 -9.07
CA ALA A 75 -9.32 -15.40 -8.11
C ALA A 75 -8.12 -16.06 -7.43
N LEU A 76 -7.05 -16.36 -8.19
CA LEU A 76 -5.83 -16.98 -7.67
C LEU A 76 -5.02 -16.04 -6.77
N LEU A 77 -4.92 -14.77 -7.13
CA LEU A 77 -4.11 -13.78 -6.41
C LEU A 77 -4.88 -13.13 -5.25
N GLY A 78 -6.20 -13.15 -5.26
CA GLY A 78 -7.07 -12.69 -4.17
C GLY A 78 -6.71 -11.28 -3.69
N LYS A 79 -6.47 -11.15 -2.40
CA LYS A 79 -6.20 -9.85 -1.73
C LYS A 79 -4.94 -9.13 -2.21
N THR A 80 -4.04 -9.79 -2.93
CA THR A 80 -2.85 -9.13 -3.50
C THR A 80 -3.21 -8.25 -4.70
N VAL A 81 -4.32 -8.50 -5.38
CA VAL A 81 -4.87 -7.61 -6.40
C VAL A 81 -5.53 -6.42 -5.70
N PHE A 82 -5.13 -5.21 -6.06
CA PHE A 82 -5.72 -4.00 -5.51
C PHE A 82 -6.54 -3.20 -6.52
N ALA A 83 -6.25 -3.32 -7.81
CA ALA A 83 -7.01 -2.64 -8.86
C ALA A 83 -7.03 -3.44 -10.17
N LEU A 84 -8.06 -3.17 -10.98
CA LEU A 84 -8.18 -3.57 -12.38
C LEU A 84 -8.17 -2.29 -13.21
N GLY A 85 -7.16 -2.11 -14.07
CA GLY A 85 -6.91 -0.87 -14.80
C GLY A 85 -5.78 -0.06 -14.19
N ASP A 86 -5.93 1.28 -14.17
CA ASP A 86 -4.83 2.21 -13.89
C ASP A 86 -4.89 2.84 -12.49
N ASP A 87 -5.95 2.58 -11.72
CA ASP A 87 -6.14 3.17 -10.39
C ASP A 87 -4.94 2.89 -9.48
N SER A 88 -4.43 3.90 -8.81
CA SER A 88 -3.41 3.79 -7.78
C SER A 88 -3.99 3.23 -6.48
N ILE A 89 -3.13 2.76 -5.57
CA ILE A 89 -3.60 2.22 -4.30
C ILE A 89 -4.21 3.30 -3.42
N GLU A 90 -3.71 4.53 -3.48
CA GLU A 90 -4.28 5.69 -2.79
C GLU A 90 -5.66 6.06 -3.31
N GLU A 91 -5.92 5.95 -4.62
CA GLU A 91 -7.26 6.14 -5.21
C GLU A 91 -8.23 5.10 -4.67
N ILE A 92 -7.81 3.83 -4.60
CA ILE A 92 -8.64 2.75 -4.03
C ILE A 92 -8.91 2.98 -2.55
N VAL A 93 -7.90 3.42 -1.76
CA VAL A 93 -8.09 3.75 -0.33
C VAL A 93 -9.10 4.87 -0.17
N VAL A 94 -8.92 5.98 -0.88
CA VAL A 94 -9.82 7.15 -0.76
C VAL A 94 -11.23 6.81 -1.20
N LYS A 95 -11.37 6.12 -2.35
CA LYS A 95 -12.69 5.69 -2.86
C LYS A 95 -13.43 4.82 -1.85
N LYS A 96 -12.77 3.77 -1.33
CA LYS A 96 -13.39 2.86 -0.37
C LYS A 96 -13.70 3.53 0.97
N ALA A 97 -12.82 4.42 1.44
CA ALA A 97 -13.06 5.19 2.65
C ALA A 97 -14.26 6.14 2.50
N LEU A 98 -14.46 6.73 1.32
CA LEU A 98 -15.64 7.53 0.99
C LEU A 98 -16.92 6.68 0.92
N GLU A 99 -16.87 5.53 0.25
CA GLU A 99 -17.99 4.60 0.11
C GLU A 99 -18.50 4.07 1.45
N ASN A 100 -17.58 3.83 2.40
CA ASN A 100 -17.89 3.28 3.72
C ASN A 100 -17.94 4.34 4.84
N GLU A 101 -17.82 5.62 4.50
CA GLU A 101 -17.82 6.77 5.43
C GLU A 101 -16.76 6.66 6.55
N ILE A 102 -15.60 6.05 6.25
CA ILE A 102 -14.51 5.84 7.21
C ILE A 102 -13.53 7.00 7.16
N SER A 103 -13.39 7.72 8.27
CA SER A 103 -12.39 8.76 8.41
C SER A 103 -11.04 8.19 8.82
N LEU A 104 -9.96 8.81 8.30
CA LEU A 104 -8.58 8.38 8.42
C LEU A 104 -7.71 9.44 9.10
N SER A 105 -6.73 8.99 9.89
CA SER A 105 -5.64 9.82 10.40
C SER A 105 -4.32 9.06 10.41
N ILE A 106 -3.17 9.78 10.32
CA ILE A 106 -1.86 9.15 10.14
C ILE A 106 -0.79 9.77 11.05
N ALA A 107 0.00 8.92 11.71
CA ALA A 107 1.23 9.29 12.41
C ALA A 107 2.44 8.72 11.68
N GLU A 108 3.24 9.60 11.07
CA GLU A 108 4.41 9.21 10.29
C GLU A 108 5.71 9.52 11.03
N SER A 109 6.65 8.57 11.01
CA SER A 109 8.02 8.78 11.42
C SER A 109 8.97 8.62 10.23
N CYS A 110 9.40 7.41 9.92
CA CYS A 110 10.42 7.16 8.88
C CYS A 110 10.00 7.56 7.46
N THR A 111 8.71 7.61 7.15
CA THR A 111 8.17 8.03 5.86
C THR A 111 8.14 9.55 5.68
N GLY A 112 8.04 10.32 6.80
CA GLY A 112 8.21 11.77 6.79
C GLY A 112 7.15 12.54 5.99
N GLY A 113 5.87 12.15 6.13
CA GLY A 113 4.75 12.79 5.44
C GLY A 113 4.37 12.16 4.09
N LEU A 114 5.07 11.11 3.66
CA LEU A 114 4.84 10.52 2.34
C LEU A 114 3.45 9.88 2.20
N ILE A 115 2.91 9.25 3.25
CA ILE A 115 1.59 8.61 3.19
C ILE A 115 0.51 9.68 3.13
N GLY A 116 0.59 10.70 3.98
CA GLY A 116 -0.32 11.85 3.94
C GLY A 116 -0.27 12.57 2.59
N HIS A 117 0.94 12.77 2.03
CA HIS A 117 1.12 13.33 0.69
C HIS A 117 0.38 12.49 -0.37
N ARG A 118 0.58 11.16 -0.41
CA ARG A 118 -0.07 10.27 -1.38
C ARG A 118 -1.59 10.33 -1.29
N ILE A 119 -2.16 10.31 -0.09
CA ILE A 119 -3.62 10.41 0.11
C ILE A 119 -4.15 11.76 -0.36
N THR A 120 -3.46 12.85 -0.02
CA THR A 120 -3.93 14.21 -0.35
C THR A 120 -3.77 14.58 -1.83
N GLN A 121 -3.03 13.80 -2.63
CA GLN A 121 -3.04 13.93 -4.10
C GLN A 121 -4.39 13.55 -4.71
N ILE A 122 -5.22 12.77 -4.00
CA ILE A 122 -6.49 12.28 -4.53
C ILE A 122 -7.61 13.27 -4.24
N SER A 123 -8.31 13.68 -5.27
CA SER A 123 -9.47 14.57 -5.15
C SER A 123 -10.55 13.94 -4.26
N GLY A 124 -11.12 14.72 -3.36
CA GLY A 124 -12.14 14.26 -2.40
C GLY A 124 -11.55 13.67 -1.11
N SER A 125 -10.24 13.50 -0.99
CA SER A 125 -9.59 12.99 0.22
C SER A 125 -9.90 13.81 1.48
N SER A 126 -10.14 15.11 1.36
CA SER A 126 -10.50 15.98 2.48
C SER A 126 -11.78 15.58 3.22
N LYS A 127 -12.65 14.79 2.61
CA LYS A 127 -13.88 14.28 3.25
C LYS A 127 -13.58 13.18 4.25
N ILE A 128 -12.49 12.40 4.03
CA ILE A 128 -12.15 11.23 4.85
C ILE A 128 -10.84 11.40 5.62
N PHE A 129 -9.87 12.13 5.10
CA PHE A 129 -8.60 12.35 5.76
C PHE A 129 -8.69 13.51 6.76
N LYS A 130 -8.78 13.19 8.05
CA LYS A 130 -8.93 14.19 9.12
C LYS A 130 -7.63 14.92 9.42
N GLY A 131 -6.48 14.31 9.13
CA GLY A 131 -5.17 14.90 9.30
C GLY A 131 -4.09 13.89 9.60
N GLY A 132 -2.87 14.38 9.72
CA GLY A 132 -1.72 13.57 10.06
C GLY A 132 -0.62 14.38 10.72
N VAL A 133 0.24 13.69 11.47
CA VAL A 133 1.40 14.27 12.14
C VAL A 133 2.68 13.56 11.72
N VAL A 134 3.75 14.33 11.55
CA VAL A 134 5.10 13.79 11.34
C VAL A 134 5.86 13.89 12.65
N VAL A 135 5.99 12.76 13.35
CA VAL A 135 6.65 12.66 14.66
C VAL A 135 8.00 11.96 14.49
N TYR A 136 8.96 12.70 13.93
CA TYR A 136 10.23 12.13 13.49
C TYR A 136 11.19 11.85 14.62
N SER A 137 11.28 12.72 15.63
CA SER A 137 12.10 12.54 16.82
C SER A 137 11.35 11.78 17.95
N ASN A 138 12.10 11.23 18.90
CA ASN A 138 11.49 10.64 20.10
C ASN A 138 10.70 11.69 20.90
N SER A 139 11.26 12.90 21.04
CA SER A 139 10.59 14.00 21.74
C SER A 139 9.26 14.38 21.07
N SER A 140 9.18 14.39 19.72
CA SER A 140 7.90 14.67 19.05
C SER A 140 6.89 13.53 19.22
N LYS A 141 7.32 12.27 19.30
CA LYS A 141 6.42 11.16 19.63
C LYS A 141 5.79 11.32 21.01
N VAL A 142 6.60 11.71 21.99
CA VAL A 142 6.14 11.93 23.36
C VAL A 142 5.33 13.23 23.49
N ASN A 143 5.92 14.36 23.13
CA ASN A 143 5.36 15.68 23.47
C ASN A 143 4.20 16.10 22.56
N LEU A 144 4.21 15.67 21.28
CA LEU A 144 3.16 16.04 20.33
C LEU A 144 2.08 14.97 20.21
N LEU A 145 2.47 13.70 20.07
CA LEU A 145 1.51 12.62 19.85
C LEU A 145 1.05 11.94 21.15
N GLY A 146 1.81 12.10 22.26
CA GLY A 146 1.48 11.51 23.55
C GLY A 146 1.82 10.03 23.67
N VAL A 147 2.80 9.55 22.91
CA VAL A 147 3.39 8.21 23.13
C VAL A 147 4.08 8.20 24.50
N GLY A 148 3.89 7.13 25.27
CA GLY A 148 4.48 7.02 26.60
C GLY A 148 6.02 7.08 26.55
N GLU A 149 6.63 7.95 27.37
CA GLU A 149 8.09 8.03 27.46
C GLU A 149 8.71 6.68 27.88
N ASN A 150 8.08 5.98 28.81
CA ASN A 150 8.48 4.65 29.24
C ASN A 150 8.45 3.64 28.06
N CYS A 151 7.45 3.71 27.18
CA CYS A 151 7.38 2.86 25.99
C CYS A 151 8.60 3.10 25.08
N ILE A 152 8.97 4.36 24.84
CA ILE A 152 10.15 4.70 24.05
C ILE A 152 11.45 4.23 24.72
N ASN A 153 11.57 4.39 26.04
CA ASN A 153 12.77 4.03 26.79
C ASN A 153 12.96 2.50 26.87
N GLU A 154 11.88 1.75 27.02
CA GLU A 154 11.91 0.29 27.17
C GLU A 154 12.03 -0.44 25.81
N TYR A 155 11.19 -0.08 24.85
CA TYR A 155 11.08 -0.79 23.56
C TYR A 155 11.79 -0.07 22.41
N GLY A 156 12.10 1.22 22.59
CA GLY A 156 12.69 2.07 21.55
C GLY A 156 11.66 2.61 20.57
N ALA A 157 12.05 3.65 19.83
CA ALA A 157 11.19 4.33 18.86
C ALA A 157 10.75 3.45 17.67
N VAL A 158 11.48 2.38 17.38
CA VAL A 158 11.17 1.41 16.34
C VAL A 158 10.85 0.07 16.99
N SER A 159 9.60 -0.10 17.35
CA SER A 159 9.07 -1.29 18.02
C SER A 159 7.58 -1.46 17.71
N GLU A 160 7.05 -2.63 18.03
CA GLU A 160 5.63 -2.94 17.93
C GLU A 160 4.82 -2.06 18.85
N GLU A 161 5.28 -1.90 20.10
CA GLU A 161 4.64 -1.13 21.17
C GLU A 161 4.53 0.35 20.76
N THR A 162 5.62 0.93 20.27
CA THR A 162 5.61 2.32 19.81
C THR A 162 4.69 2.51 18.61
N ALA A 163 4.71 1.59 17.63
CA ALA A 163 3.80 1.68 16.48
C ALA A 163 2.34 1.57 16.92
N LYS A 164 2.03 0.68 17.86
CA LYS A 164 0.69 0.52 18.44
C LYS A 164 0.21 1.82 19.09
N GLU A 165 0.97 2.36 20.04
CA GLU A 165 0.60 3.61 20.69
C GLU A 165 0.46 4.77 19.68
N MET A 166 1.38 4.91 18.73
CA MET A 166 1.27 5.95 17.69
C MET A 166 -0.05 5.85 16.92
N ALA A 167 -0.50 4.64 16.55
CA ALA A 167 -1.76 4.44 15.82
C ALA A 167 -2.98 4.81 16.67
N GLU A 168 -2.99 4.40 17.94
CA GLU A 168 -4.05 4.72 18.89
C GLU A 168 -4.15 6.23 19.15
N ARG A 169 -3.00 6.85 19.40
CA ARG A 169 -2.93 8.29 19.71
C ARG A 169 -3.36 9.15 18.53
N VAL A 170 -2.92 8.85 17.31
CA VAL A 170 -3.32 9.66 16.15
C VAL A 170 -4.81 9.49 15.84
N ARG A 171 -5.37 8.29 16.02
CA ARG A 171 -6.82 8.06 15.87
C ARG A 171 -7.62 8.92 16.85
N VAL A 172 -7.21 8.96 18.11
CA VAL A 172 -7.87 9.76 19.16
C VAL A 172 -7.67 11.26 18.89
N MET A 173 -6.45 11.69 18.58
CA MET A 173 -6.11 13.09 18.31
C MET A 173 -6.99 13.73 17.23
N PHE A 174 -7.28 12.99 16.16
CA PHE A 174 -8.11 13.48 15.06
C PHE A 174 -9.56 12.99 15.11
N SER A 175 -9.94 12.26 16.16
CA SER A 175 -11.30 11.66 16.28
C SER A 175 -11.71 10.90 15.02
N SER A 176 -10.78 10.13 14.43
CA SER A 176 -11.02 9.33 13.22
C SER A 176 -11.48 7.90 13.55
N GLU A 177 -12.13 7.23 12.59
CA GLU A 177 -12.48 5.81 12.71
C GLU A 177 -11.23 4.93 12.63
N LEU A 178 -10.25 5.32 11.76
CA LEU A 178 -9.03 4.57 11.53
C LEU A 178 -7.81 5.45 11.75
N GLY A 179 -6.90 5.00 12.62
CA GLY A 179 -5.58 5.61 12.85
C GLY A 179 -4.47 4.71 12.31
N LEU A 180 -3.65 5.22 11.40
CA LEU A 180 -2.47 4.54 10.89
C LEU A 180 -1.21 5.12 11.51
N SER A 181 -0.26 4.28 11.89
CA SER A 181 1.09 4.71 12.28
C SER A 181 2.16 4.00 11.48
N ILE A 182 3.33 4.65 11.36
CA ILE A 182 4.49 4.02 10.77
C ILE A 182 5.78 4.51 11.45
N THR A 183 6.58 3.55 11.94
CA THR A 183 7.91 3.81 12.48
C THR A 183 8.91 2.79 11.95
N GLY A 184 10.16 3.18 11.73
CA GLY A 184 11.14 2.28 11.13
C GLY A 184 12.51 2.90 10.93
N ILE A 185 13.46 2.08 10.50
CA ILE A 185 14.84 2.44 10.19
C ILE A 185 14.98 2.49 8.67
N ALA A 186 14.82 3.68 8.09
CA ALA A 186 14.87 3.83 6.65
C ALA A 186 16.27 3.60 6.05
N GLY A 187 17.33 3.82 6.86
CA GLY A 187 18.72 3.69 6.42
C GLY A 187 19.30 4.97 5.77
N PRO A 188 20.54 4.92 5.23
CA PRO A 188 21.48 3.78 5.23
C PRO A 188 22.09 3.49 6.62
N SER A 189 22.05 4.45 7.56
CA SER A 189 22.54 4.34 8.93
C SER A 189 21.40 4.12 9.95
N GLY A 190 21.76 3.95 11.23
CA GLY A 190 20.80 3.85 12.34
C GLY A 190 20.29 2.44 12.62
N GLY A 191 20.75 1.42 11.88
CA GLY A 191 20.45 0.02 12.17
C GLY A 191 21.42 -0.60 13.19
N SER A 192 20.94 -1.61 13.91
CA SER A 192 21.74 -2.52 14.72
C SER A 192 21.52 -3.97 14.25
N LYS A 193 22.17 -4.93 14.92
CA LYS A 193 21.97 -6.36 14.65
C LYS A 193 20.54 -6.79 14.98
N GLU A 194 19.97 -6.26 16.06
CA GLU A 194 18.61 -6.55 16.55
C GLU A 194 17.54 -5.76 15.76
N LYS A 195 17.88 -4.55 15.34
CA LYS A 195 17.00 -3.66 14.58
C LYS A 195 17.70 -3.19 13.29
N PRO A 196 17.75 -4.05 12.26
CA PRO A 196 18.49 -3.76 11.03
C PRO A 196 17.84 -2.64 10.21
N VAL A 197 18.63 -2.03 9.31
CA VAL A 197 18.11 -1.11 8.30
C VAL A 197 16.99 -1.77 7.49
N GLY A 198 15.92 -1.04 7.23
CA GLY A 198 14.72 -1.54 6.56
C GLY A 198 13.65 -2.10 7.50
N LEU A 199 13.97 -2.33 8.78
CA LEU A 199 12.96 -2.71 9.78
C LEU A 199 11.91 -1.61 9.91
N THR A 200 10.64 -1.99 9.78
CA THR A 200 9.52 -1.07 9.83
C THR A 200 8.33 -1.74 10.54
N TYR A 201 7.71 -1.01 11.45
CA TYR A 201 6.44 -1.38 12.06
C TYR A 201 5.35 -0.43 11.57
N ILE A 202 4.23 -1.00 11.19
CA ILE A 202 3.02 -0.27 10.80
C ILE A 202 1.93 -0.67 11.80
N GLY A 203 1.33 0.31 12.46
CA GLY A 203 0.20 0.12 13.36
C GLY A 203 -1.09 0.59 12.70
N LEU A 204 -2.19 -0.09 12.98
CA LEU A 204 -3.50 0.26 12.51
C LEU A 204 -4.52 0.08 13.64
N SER A 205 -5.14 1.19 14.02
CA SER A 205 -6.06 1.29 15.15
C SER A 205 -7.47 1.60 14.69
N THR A 206 -8.42 0.79 15.15
CA THR A 206 -9.86 1.04 15.06
C THR A 206 -10.43 1.30 16.46
N LYS A 207 -11.75 1.50 16.59
CA LYS A 207 -12.41 1.58 17.90
C LYS A 207 -12.36 0.25 18.67
N GLN A 208 -12.29 -0.87 17.95
CA GLN A 208 -12.36 -2.21 18.53
C GLN A 208 -10.98 -2.77 18.92
N GLN A 209 -9.97 -2.50 18.09
CA GLN A 209 -8.66 -3.10 18.26
C GLN A 209 -7.55 -2.28 17.59
N THR A 210 -6.33 -2.52 18.05
CA THR A 210 -5.11 -2.06 17.38
C THR A 210 -4.24 -3.25 17.02
N LYS A 211 -3.83 -3.34 15.77
CA LYS A 211 -2.92 -4.36 15.25
C LYS A 211 -1.64 -3.73 14.78
N VAL A 212 -0.55 -4.49 14.79
CA VAL A 212 0.74 -4.07 14.26
C VAL A 212 1.28 -5.14 13.31
N GLN A 213 1.87 -4.70 12.21
CA GLN A 213 2.61 -5.57 11.29
C GLN A 213 4.06 -5.13 11.23
N LYS A 214 4.95 -6.14 11.23
CA LYS A 214 6.40 -5.97 11.10
C LYS A 214 6.82 -6.25 9.66
N PHE A 215 7.64 -5.37 9.11
CA PHE A 215 8.21 -5.52 7.77
C PHE A 215 9.73 -5.41 7.83
N GLN A 216 10.40 -6.16 6.94
CA GLN A 216 11.83 -6.02 6.69
C GLN A 216 12.03 -5.69 5.22
N PHE A 217 12.38 -4.45 4.94
CA PHE A 217 12.71 -3.98 3.60
C PHE A 217 14.22 -4.07 3.33
N GLY A 218 14.69 -3.43 2.25
CA GLY A 218 16.10 -3.47 1.87
C GLY A 218 16.96 -2.43 2.59
N SER A 219 18.07 -2.05 1.96
CA SER A 219 19.06 -1.12 2.53
C SER A 219 18.94 0.32 2.00
N ILE A 220 18.19 0.54 0.91
CA ILE A 220 18.09 1.84 0.23
C ILE A 220 16.96 2.66 0.84
N ARG A 221 17.31 3.80 1.46
CA ARG A 221 16.39 4.70 2.16
C ARG A 221 15.17 5.12 1.35
N SER A 222 15.36 5.61 0.13
CA SER A 222 14.26 6.04 -0.73
C SER A 222 13.31 4.90 -1.04
N SER A 223 13.85 3.72 -1.36
CA SER A 223 13.08 2.50 -1.62
C SER A 223 12.32 2.03 -0.39
N ASN A 224 12.96 2.07 0.79
CA ASN A 224 12.33 1.68 2.05
C ASN A 224 11.13 2.57 2.37
N LYS A 225 11.26 3.89 2.21
CA LYS A 225 10.13 4.83 2.40
C LYS A 225 8.97 4.54 1.47
N LEU A 226 9.23 4.31 0.19
CA LEU A 226 8.20 4.00 -0.82
C LEU A 226 7.52 2.66 -0.53
N ARG A 227 8.29 1.59 -0.28
CA ARG A 227 7.75 0.27 0.06
C ARG A 227 6.94 0.28 1.35
N ALA A 228 7.42 1.00 2.36
CA ALA A 228 6.73 1.16 3.63
C ALA A 228 5.40 1.91 3.47
N SER A 229 5.37 2.99 2.67
CA SER A 229 4.13 3.70 2.35
C SER A 229 3.15 2.84 1.56
N GLN A 230 3.65 2.01 0.64
CA GLN A 230 2.83 1.08 -0.13
C GLN A 230 2.20 0.00 0.76
N ALA A 231 2.99 -0.60 1.65
CA ALA A 231 2.49 -1.60 2.61
C ALA A 231 1.43 -1.01 3.55
N ALA A 232 1.64 0.22 4.03
CA ALA A 232 0.70 0.93 4.88
C ALA A 232 -0.63 1.20 4.17
N LEU A 233 -0.60 1.73 2.94
CA LEU A 233 -1.79 1.97 2.13
C LEU A 233 -2.50 0.67 1.75
N ASN A 234 -1.75 -0.39 1.46
CA ASN A 234 -2.35 -1.70 1.18
C ASN A 234 -3.09 -2.26 2.39
N TRP A 235 -2.53 -2.14 3.59
CA TRP A 235 -3.22 -2.59 4.79
C TRP A 235 -4.46 -1.73 5.09
N MET A 236 -4.33 -0.41 4.96
CA MET A 236 -5.47 0.51 5.09
C MET A 236 -6.60 0.15 4.12
N ARG A 237 -6.28 -0.12 2.84
CA ARG A 237 -7.24 -0.58 1.82
C ARG A 237 -7.99 -1.84 2.24
N LEU A 238 -7.28 -2.81 2.82
CA LEU A 238 -7.90 -4.05 3.27
C LEU A 238 -8.84 -3.83 4.45
N GLU A 239 -8.47 -2.95 5.37
CA GLU A 239 -9.28 -2.66 6.56
C GLU A 239 -10.55 -1.88 6.20
N VAL A 240 -10.44 -0.82 5.40
CA VAL A 240 -11.62 -0.04 4.95
C VAL A 240 -12.58 -0.84 4.06
N SER A 241 -12.20 -2.04 3.60
CA SER A 241 -13.03 -2.95 2.81
C SER A 241 -13.76 -4.01 3.66
N ASN A 242 -13.39 -4.15 4.93
CA ASN A 242 -13.92 -5.18 5.83
C ASN A 242 -14.95 -4.62 6.84
N VAL A 243 -15.27 -3.34 6.73
CA VAL A 243 -16.28 -2.64 7.55
C VAL A 243 -17.64 -2.52 6.77
#